data_63f9fb2f2b290b13d66b10d82d530ab1
#
_entry.id   63f9fb2f2b290b13d66b10d82d530ab1
#
_cell.length_a   1.000
_cell.length_b   1.000
_cell.length_c   1.000
_cell.angle_alpha   90.00
_cell.angle_beta   90.00
_cell.angle_gamma   90.00
#
_symmetry.space_group_name_H-M   'P 1'
#
loop_
_entity.id
_entity.type
_entity.pdbx_description
1 polymer ?
#
loop_
_entity_poly.entity_id
_entity_poly.type
_entity_poly.pdbx_seq_one_letter_code
_entity_poly.pdbx_strand_id
1 'polypeptide(L)'
;MALIYIVEDDKNISEIESFSLKNAGHQTVEFPDGRSFYKELAEKKPDLILLDIMLPDEDGLSILRKIREKRETKRIPVIMVTAKTTEIDKVKGLDNGADDYMTKPFGVMELVS
;
A
#
# COMPACT_ATOMS: atom_id res chain seq x y z
N MET A 1 -10.31 14.99 0.09
CA MET A 1 -9.78 14.16 1.20
C MET A 1 -10.03 12.69 0.89
N ALA A 2 -9.00 11.88 0.97
CA ALA A 2 -9.09 10.45 0.66
C ALA A 2 -8.82 9.61 1.91
N LEU A 3 -9.41 8.42 1.95
CA LEU A 3 -9.09 7.42 2.97
C LEU A 3 -8.02 6.50 2.40
N ILE A 4 -6.87 6.43 3.06
CA ILE A 4 -5.72 5.70 2.58
C ILE A 4 -5.33 4.64 3.61
N TYR A 5 -5.23 3.38 3.15
CA TYR A 5 -4.74 2.28 3.99
C TYR A 5 -3.26 2.10 3.73
N ILE A 6 -2.49 1.99 4.80
CA ILE A 6 -1.05 1.81 4.74
C ILE A 6 -0.74 0.44 5.32
N VAL A 7 -0.25 -0.47 4.50
CA VAL A 7 0.10 -1.84 4.93
C VAL A 7 1.62 -1.93 4.97
N GLU A 8 2.19 -1.80 6.15
CA GLU A 8 3.63 -1.68 6.37
C GLU A 8 3.99 -2.20 7.76
N ASP A 9 4.93 -3.16 7.84
CA ASP A 9 5.32 -3.75 9.12
C ASP A 9 6.33 -2.89 9.89
N ASP A 10 7.09 -2.02 9.22
CA ASP A 10 8.01 -1.11 9.90
C ASP A 10 7.21 0.10 10.39
N LYS A 11 7.05 0.16 11.71
CA LYS A 11 6.24 1.20 12.34
C LYS A 11 6.76 2.61 12.05
N ASN A 12 8.08 2.78 12.01
CA ASN A 12 8.66 4.10 11.75
C ASN A 12 8.33 4.58 10.35
N ILE A 13 8.43 3.69 9.36
CA ILE A 13 8.10 4.02 7.98
C ILE A 13 6.61 4.31 7.85
N SER A 14 5.78 3.48 8.46
CA SER A 14 4.33 3.65 8.44
C SER A 14 3.92 5.00 9.04
N GLU A 15 4.53 5.40 10.15
CA GLU A 15 4.26 6.69 10.78
C GLU A 15 4.66 7.86 9.89
N ILE A 16 5.79 7.76 9.20
CA ILE A 16 6.24 8.81 8.28
C ILE A 16 5.26 8.95 7.11
N GLU A 17 4.85 7.84 6.53
CA GLU A 17 3.88 7.85 5.44
C GLU A 17 2.55 8.46 5.90
N SER A 18 2.07 8.01 7.06
CA SER A 18 0.81 8.50 7.63
C SER A 18 0.87 10.01 7.90
N PHE A 19 1.96 10.46 8.50
CA PHE A 19 2.15 11.88 8.81
C PHE A 19 2.11 12.74 7.54
N SER A 20 2.83 12.30 6.50
CA SER A 20 2.89 13.04 5.24
C SER A 20 1.51 13.15 4.58
N LEU A 21 0.76 12.05 4.60
CA LEU A 21 -0.56 12.03 3.98
C LEU A 21 -1.58 12.84 4.78
N LYS A 22 -1.51 12.79 6.10
CA LYS A 22 -2.40 13.59 6.95
C LYS A 22 -2.15 15.07 6.75
N ASN A 23 -0.87 15.46 6.60
CA ASN A 23 -0.54 16.86 6.32
C ASN A 23 -1.08 17.33 4.97
N ALA A 24 -1.27 16.40 4.03
CA ALA A 24 -1.86 16.72 2.74
C ALA A 24 -3.39 16.70 2.75
N GLY A 25 -4.01 16.46 3.90
CA GLY A 25 -5.45 16.50 4.06
C GLY A 25 -6.16 15.16 3.94
N HIS A 26 -5.44 14.05 3.97
CA HIS A 26 -6.02 12.71 3.86
C HIS A 26 -6.21 12.05 5.22
N GLN A 27 -7.08 11.04 5.26
CA GLN A 27 -7.23 10.17 6.41
C GLN A 27 -6.42 8.91 6.16
N THR A 28 -5.77 8.38 7.20
CA THR A 28 -4.94 7.17 7.06
C THR A 28 -5.29 6.16 8.14
N VAL A 29 -5.16 4.87 7.79
CA VAL A 29 -5.22 3.76 8.74
C VAL A 29 -4.02 2.89 8.46
N GLU A 30 -3.27 2.55 9.52
CA GLU A 30 -2.02 1.79 9.42
C GLU A 30 -2.25 0.34 9.82
N PHE A 31 -1.67 -0.59 9.05
CA PHE A 31 -1.76 -2.02 9.31
C PHE A 31 -0.35 -2.62 9.29
N PRO A 32 0.04 -3.38 10.33
CA PRO A 32 1.38 -3.98 10.37
C PRO A 32 1.50 -5.28 9.58
N ASP A 33 0.38 -5.85 9.14
CA ASP A 33 0.37 -7.14 8.44
C ASP A 33 -0.85 -7.26 7.54
N GLY A 34 -0.90 -8.34 6.76
CA GLY A 34 -2.01 -8.59 5.86
C GLY A 34 -3.31 -8.93 6.57
N ARG A 35 -3.21 -9.65 7.70
CA ARG A 35 -4.39 -10.08 8.44
C ARG A 35 -5.23 -8.90 8.92
N SER A 36 -4.60 -7.93 9.57
CA SER A 36 -5.32 -6.77 10.07
C SER A 36 -5.88 -5.92 8.92
N PHE A 37 -5.14 -5.85 7.82
CA PHE A 37 -5.57 -5.17 6.61
C PHE A 37 -6.82 -5.80 6.02
N TYR A 38 -6.85 -7.12 5.85
CA TYR A 38 -8.01 -7.81 5.29
C TYR A 38 -9.25 -7.63 6.16
N LYS A 39 -9.08 -7.66 7.47
CA LYS A 39 -10.18 -7.50 8.41
C LYS A 39 -10.88 -6.16 8.22
N GLU A 40 -10.10 -5.09 8.14
CA GLU A 40 -10.66 -3.76 7.96
C GLU A 40 -11.19 -3.55 6.53
N LEU A 41 -10.51 -4.12 5.55
CA LEU A 41 -10.93 -4.02 4.15
C LEU A 41 -12.31 -4.61 3.93
N ALA A 42 -12.65 -5.69 4.65
CA ALA A 42 -13.97 -6.30 4.57
C ALA A 42 -15.06 -5.38 5.12
N GLU A 43 -14.71 -4.52 6.07
CA GLU A 43 -15.65 -3.61 6.71
C GLU A 43 -15.79 -2.29 5.98
N LYS A 44 -14.69 -1.73 5.51
CA LYS A 44 -14.68 -0.43 4.87
C LYS A 44 -13.63 -0.37 3.78
N LYS A 45 -14.00 0.11 2.60
CA LYS A 45 -13.09 0.22 1.45
C LYS A 45 -12.38 1.57 1.45
N PRO A 46 -11.05 1.58 1.23
CA PRO A 46 -10.30 2.84 1.13
C PRO A 46 -10.35 3.38 -0.30
N ASP A 47 -9.87 4.62 -0.44
CA ASP A 47 -9.71 5.25 -1.74
C ASP A 47 -8.37 4.90 -2.38
N LEU A 48 -7.39 4.50 -1.56
CA LEU A 48 -6.04 4.16 -2.02
C LEU A 48 -5.39 3.22 -1.02
N ILE A 49 -4.56 2.31 -1.50
CA ILE A 49 -3.78 1.40 -0.66
C ILE A 49 -2.30 1.59 -0.96
N LEU A 50 -1.51 1.86 0.09
CA LEU A 50 -0.05 1.80 0.03
C LEU A 50 0.33 0.44 0.59
N LEU A 51 0.99 -0.39 -0.20
CA LEU A 51 1.21 -1.79 0.13
C LEU A 51 2.68 -2.15 0.01
N ASP A 52 3.28 -2.62 1.11
CA ASP A 52 4.66 -3.11 1.09
C ASP A 52 4.68 -4.54 0.54
N ILE A 53 5.76 -4.88 -0.15
CA ILE A 53 5.96 -6.24 -0.65
C ILE A 53 6.34 -7.17 0.49
N MET A 54 7.22 -6.72 1.38
CA MET A 54 7.77 -7.57 2.45
C MET A 54 6.99 -7.41 3.74
N LEU A 55 5.96 -8.24 3.92
CA LEU A 55 5.16 -8.26 5.13
C LEU A 55 5.40 -9.57 5.89
N PRO A 56 5.14 -9.60 7.22
CA PRO A 56 5.49 -10.77 8.03
C PRO A 56 4.61 -12.00 7.77
N ASP A 57 3.36 -11.81 7.37
CA ASP A 57 2.43 -12.92 7.22
C ASP A 57 2.12 -13.29 5.78
N GLU A 58 2.23 -12.36 4.86
CA GLU A 58 1.94 -12.62 3.46
C GLU A 58 2.71 -11.64 2.56
N ASP A 59 3.20 -12.13 1.42
CA ASP A 59 3.87 -11.30 0.43
C ASP A 59 2.88 -10.26 -0.12
N GLY A 60 3.33 -9.00 -0.23
CA GLY A 60 2.47 -7.93 -0.73
C GLY A 60 1.98 -8.16 -2.16
N LEU A 61 2.76 -8.83 -2.99
CA LEU A 61 2.33 -9.16 -4.36
C LEU A 61 1.17 -10.15 -4.33
N SER A 62 1.18 -11.08 -3.37
CA SER A 62 0.07 -12.01 -3.17
C SER A 62 -1.20 -11.26 -2.74
N ILE A 63 -1.04 -10.29 -1.84
CA ILE A 63 -2.15 -9.45 -1.38
C ILE A 63 -2.73 -8.67 -2.56
N LEU A 64 -1.86 -8.10 -3.38
CA LEU A 64 -2.28 -7.32 -4.56
C LEU A 64 -3.12 -8.18 -5.51
N ARG A 65 -2.67 -9.41 -5.78
CA ARG A 65 -3.43 -10.32 -6.64
C ARG A 65 -4.83 -10.58 -6.07
N LYS A 66 -4.91 -10.82 -4.75
CA LYS A 66 -6.21 -11.07 -4.11
C LYS A 66 -7.13 -9.85 -4.19
N ILE A 67 -6.58 -8.65 -4.06
CA ILE A 67 -7.35 -7.42 -4.22
C ILE A 67 -7.92 -7.34 -5.63
N ARG A 68 -7.13 -7.66 -6.64
CA ARG A 68 -7.56 -7.58 -8.04
C ARG A 68 -8.53 -8.69 -8.45
N GLU A 69 -8.56 -9.79 -7.72
CA GLU A 69 -9.47 -10.90 -8.01
C GLU A 69 -10.89 -10.68 -7.50
N LYS A 70 -11.06 -9.85 -6.47
CA LYS A 70 -12.37 -9.60 -5.87
C LYS A 70 -13.05 -8.41 -6.51
N ARG A 71 -14.33 -8.57 -6.85
CA ARG A 71 -15.12 -7.53 -7.49
C ARG A 71 -15.16 -6.26 -6.64
N GLU A 72 -15.29 -6.40 -5.33
CA GLU A 72 -15.42 -5.27 -4.42
C GLU A 72 -14.16 -4.42 -4.32
N THR A 73 -12.99 -5.00 -4.65
CA THR A 73 -11.71 -4.33 -4.43
C THR A 73 -10.88 -4.16 -5.68
N LYS A 74 -11.25 -4.78 -6.78
CA LYS A 74 -10.40 -4.82 -7.98
C LYS A 74 -10.08 -3.45 -8.58
N ARG A 75 -10.87 -2.44 -8.29
CA ARG A 75 -10.68 -1.09 -8.84
C ARG A 75 -10.01 -0.12 -7.87
N ILE A 76 -9.72 -0.56 -6.65
CA ILE A 76 -9.05 0.31 -5.68
C ILE A 76 -7.61 0.54 -6.13
N PRO A 77 -7.17 1.79 -6.27
CA PRO A 77 -5.78 2.07 -6.63
C PRO A 77 -4.81 1.53 -5.59
N VAL A 78 -3.73 0.90 -6.05
CA VAL A 78 -2.70 0.35 -5.18
C VAL A 78 -1.34 0.85 -5.64
N ILE A 79 -0.59 1.42 -4.70
CA ILE A 79 0.80 1.82 -4.92
C ILE A 79 1.68 0.89 -4.11
N MET A 80 2.58 0.17 -4.78
CA MET A 80 3.54 -0.69 -4.09
C MET A 80 4.68 0.16 -3.55
N VAL A 81 4.98 0.02 -2.27
CA VAL A 81 6.06 0.77 -1.61
C VAL A 81 6.98 -0.24 -0.94
N THR A 82 8.22 -0.33 -1.41
CA THR A 82 9.13 -1.37 -0.92
C THR A 82 10.59 -0.93 -0.99
N ALA A 83 11.44 -1.61 -0.21
CA ALA A 83 12.88 -1.43 -0.27
C ALA A 83 13.52 -2.13 -1.48
N LYS A 84 12.79 -3.00 -2.17
CA LYS A 84 13.29 -3.66 -3.37
C LYS A 84 13.38 -2.65 -4.51
N THR A 85 14.55 -2.54 -5.11
CA THR A 85 14.85 -1.50 -6.09
C THR A 85 15.14 -2.01 -7.50
N THR A 86 15.09 -3.32 -7.72
CA THR A 86 15.42 -3.88 -9.03
C THR A 86 14.28 -3.65 -10.01
N GLU A 87 14.63 -3.53 -11.30
CA GLU A 87 13.64 -3.39 -12.36
C GLU A 87 12.70 -4.60 -12.43
N ILE A 88 13.24 -5.78 -12.12
CA ILE A 88 12.43 -7.02 -12.14
C ILE A 88 11.32 -6.93 -11.12
N ASP A 89 11.60 -6.42 -9.92
CA ASP A 89 10.59 -6.28 -8.87
C ASP A 89 9.52 -5.25 -9.27
N LYS A 90 9.92 -4.17 -9.93
CA LYS A 90 8.97 -3.17 -10.43
C LYS A 90 8.04 -3.76 -11.47
N VAL A 91 8.60 -4.52 -12.41
CA VAL A 91 7.80 -5.18 -13.45
C VAL A 91 6.82 -6.16 -12.84
N LYS A 92 7.25 -6.95 -11.84
CA LYS A 92 6.36 -7.89 -11.16
C LYS A 92 5.19 -7.17 -10.48
N GLY A 93 5.47 -6.04 -9.82
CA GLY A 93 4.44 -5.27 -9.16
C GLY A 93 3.39 -4.78 -10.14
N LEU A 94 3.83 -4.18 -11.24
CA LEU A 94 2.93 -3.65 -12.26
C LEU A 94 2.17 -4.76 -12.97
N ASP A 95 2.84 -5.87 -13.27
CA ASP A 95 2.21 -7.02 -13.92
C ASP A 95 1.11 -7.64 -13.06
N ASN A 96 1.20 -7.51 -11.73
CA ASN A 96 0.20 -8.02 -10.82
C ASN A 96 -0.94 -7.03 -10.56
N GLY A 97 -0.93 -5.88 -11.23
CA GLY A 97 -2.04 -4.95 -11.19
C GLY A 97 -1.86 -3.74 -10.28
N ALA A 98 -0.63 -3.41 -9.88
CA ALA A 98 -0.38 -2.18 -9.15
C ALA A 98 -0.52 -0.99 -10.10
N ASP A 99 -1.03 0.12 -9.57
CA ASP A 99 -1.17 1.34 -10.35
C ASP A 99 0.14 2.12 -10.41
N ASP A 100 0.99 1.94 -9.40
CA ASP A 100 2.27 2.62 -9.35
C ASP A 100 3.21 1.85 -8.43
N TYR A 101 4.48 2.25 -8.43
CA TYR A 101 5.52 1.59 -7.67
C TYR A 101 6.50 2.64 -7.15
N MET A 102 6.75 2.63 -5.83
CA MET A 102 7.69 3.55 -5.20
C MET A 102 8.71 2.76 -4.39
N THR A 103 9.96 3.21 -4.42
CA THR A 103 11.04 2.59 -3.65
C THR A 103 11.32 3.38 -2.37
N LYS A 104 11.66 2.68 -1.31
CA LYS A 104 12.08 3.30 -0.06
C LYS A 104 13.58 3.59 -0.08
N PRO A 105 14.04 4.66 0.56
CA PRO A 105 13.25 5.76 1.08
C PRO A 105 12.74 6.67 -0.04
N PHE A 106 11.60 7.29 0.17
CA PHE A 106 11.04 8.21 -0.81
C PHE A 106 10.79 9.56 -0.16
N GLY A 107 10.74 10.61 -0.98
CA GLY A 107 10.47 11.95 -0.47
C GLY A 107 8.99 12.21 -0.27
N VAL A 108 8.68 13.17 0.59
CA VAL A 108 7.29 13.55 0.87
C VAL A 108 6.57 13.96 -0.42
N MET A 109 7.27 14.67 -1.31
CA MET A 109 6.67 15.12 -2.56
C MET A 109 6.27 13.97 -3.47
N GLU A 110 7.05 12.89 -3.48
CA GLU A 110 6.70 11.71 -4.26
C GLU A 110 5.41 11.07 -3.73
N LEU A 111 5.28 11.01 -2.41
CA LEU A 111 4.14 10.36 -1.79
C LEU A 111 2.84 11.11 -2.04
N VAL A 112 2.86 12.45 -1.97
CA VAL A 112 1.64 13.24 -2.13
C VAL A 112 1.32 13.58 -3.59
N SER A 113 2.28 13.44 -4.48
CA SER A 113 2.04 13.69 -5.89
C SER A 113 1.57 12.43 -6.60
#